data_cb9ba6b5b43bf9cdee5cf415976c0d8b
#
_entry.id   cb9ba6b5b43bf9cdee5cf415976c0d8b
#
_cell.length_a   1.000
_cell.length_b   1.000
_cell.length_c   1.000
_cell.angle_alpha   90.00
_cell.angle_beta   90.00
_cell.angle_gamma   90.00
#
_symmetry.space_group_name_H-M   'P 1'
#
loop_
_entity.id
_entity.type
_entity.pdbx_description
1 polymer ?
#
loop_
_entity_poly.entity_id
_entity_poly.type
_entity_poly.pdbx_seq_one_letter_code
_entity_poly.pdbx_strand_id
1 'polypeptide(L)'
;MKDNLGVGVMVKMIFGDRDTGRVIQESVGKEIKSIVLEEEELTIVFDDSRLVLWDDGQSCCELRYMHTDDKLSDFIGSEFLGAEIRDGPDEEDEYSDVKESQFLVIDTSIGQFTIVNYNEHNGYYGGFAIAGRIA
;
A
#
# COMPACT_ATOMS: atom_id res chain seq x y z
N MET A 1 19.80 16.32 3.95
CA MET A 1 19.33 15.60 3.99
C MET A 1 19.11 14.83 4.23
N LYS A 2 19.38 14.51 4.49
CA LYS A 2 19.27 13.61 4.64
C LYS A 2 18.51 12.85 4.93
N ASP A 3 18.20 13.05 5.53
CA ASP A 3 17.50 12.20 5.84
C ASP A 3 16.43 11.80 4.98
N ASN A 4 16.09 12.48 4.08
CA ASN A 4 15.21 12.07 3.05
C ASN A 4 15.77 11.07 2.12
N LEU A 5 17.00 10.81 2.29
CA LEU A 5 17.67 9.71 1.67
C LEU A 5 16.89 8.45 1.87
N GLY A 6 16.34 8.30 3.07
CA GLY A 6 15.67 7.07 3.40
C GLY A 6 14.37 6.83 2.67
N VAL A 7 13.61 7.89 2.40
CA VAL A 7 12.28 7.69 1.81
C VAL A 7 12.36 7.11 0.42
N GLY A 8 13.19 7.68 -0.45
CA GLY A 8 13.34 7.17 -1.81
C GLY A 8 13.92 5.77 -1.87
N VAL A 9 14.92 5.51 -1.04
CA VAL A 9 15.54 4.19 -0.98
C VAL A 9 14.58 3.17 -0.41
N MET A 10 13.85 3.51 0.65
CA MET A 10 12.90 2.60 1.28
C MET A 10 11.79 2.20 0.34
N VAL A 11 11.22 3.14 -0.40
CA VAL A 11 10.17 2.82 -1.35
C VAL A 11 10.65 1.82 -2.39
N LYS A 12 11.85 2.00 -2.93
CA LYS A 12 12.41 1.08 -3.93
C LYS A 12 12.70 -0.29 -3.36
N MET A 13 13.21 -0.35 -2.14
CA MET A 13 13.57 -1.61 -1.51
C MET A 13 12.34 -2.37 -1.04
N ILE A 14 11.40 -1.67 -0.43
CA ILE A 14 10.24 -2.29 0.19
C ILE A 14 9.28 -2.84 -0.86
N PHE A 15 9.01 -2.07 -1.90
CA PHE A 15 8.11 -2.53 -2.94
C PHE A 15 8.73 -3.60 -3.84
N GLY A 16 10.05 -3.73 -3.83
CA GLY A 16 10.72 -4.78 -4.59
C GLY A 16 10.58 -4.67 -6.10
N ASP A 17 9.89 -3.67 -6.59
CA ASP A 17 9.60 -3.46 -7.98
C ASP A 17 9.92 -2.00 -8.30
N ARG A 18 10.87 -1.82 -9.21
CA ARG A 18 11.34 -0.49 -9.59
C ARG A 18 10.25 0.37 -10.19
N ASP A 19 9.36 -0.24 -10.98
CA ASP A 19 8.27 0.49 -11.62
C ASP A 19 7.25 0.99 -10.60
N THR A 20 6.98 0.22 -9.57
CA THR A 20 6.09 0.64 -8.48
C THR A 20 6.65 1.89 -7.79
N GLY A 21 7.93 1.88 -7.43
CA GLY A 21 8.58 3.04 -6.83
C GLY A 21 8.52 4.26 -7.73
N ARG A 22 8.72 4.04 -9.03
CA ARG A 22 8.70 5.13 -10.02
C ARG A 22 7.32 5.77 -10.15
N VAL A 23 6.25 4.97 -10.25
CA VAL A 23 4.90 5.52 -10.41
C VAL A 23 4.43 6.23 -9.14
N ILE A 24 4.85 5.77 -7.98
CA ILE A 24 4.58 6.47 -6.73
C ILE A 24 5.27 7.83 -6.75
N GLN A 25 6.54 7.86 -7.14
CA GLN A 25 7.31 9.09 -7.20
C GLN A 25 6.72 10.08 -8.21
N GLU A 26 6.26 9.59 -9.34
CA GLU A 26 5.63 10.42 -10.37
C GLU A 26 4.32 11.04 -9.90
N SER A 27 3.66 10.45 -8.92
CA SER A 27 2.39 10.94 -8.39
C SER A 27 2.57 11.98 -7.29
N VAL A 28 3.77 12.14 -6.76
CA VAL A 28 4.04 13.10 -5.67
C VAL A 28 3.74 14.52 -6.13
N GLY A 29 3.02 15.26 -5.30
CA GLY A 29 2.66 16.65 -5.56
C GLY A 29 1.30 16.82 -6.23
N LYS A 30 0.65 15.73 -6.63
CA LYS A 30 -0.67 15.83 -7.28
C LYS A 30 -1.78 15.88 -6.25
N GLU A 31 -2.81 16.65 -6.58
CA GLU A 31 -3.97 16.76 -5.69
C GLU A 31 -4.86 15.52 -5.80
N ILE A 32 -5.24 14.98 -4.67
CA ILE A 32 -6.12 13.81 -4.59
C ILE A 32 -7.56 14.24 -4.84
N LYS A 33 -8.16 13.69 -5.88
CA LYS A 33 -9.55 13.98 -6.25
C LYS A 33 -10.53 12.96 -5.70
N SER A 34 -10.12 11.70 -5.62
CA SER A 34 -10.89 10.66 -4.94
C SER A 34 -9.99 9.50 -4.55
N ILE A 35 -10.49 8.68 -3.65
CA ILE A 35 -9.79 7.49 -3.17
C ILE A 35 -10.82 6.37 -3.12
N VAL A 36 -10.52 5.26 -3.79
CA VAL A 36 -11.39 4.09 -3.83
C VAL A 36 -10.62 2.89 -3.32
N LEU A 37 -11.13 2.26 -2.29
CA LEU A 37 -10.56 1.02 -1.76
C LEU A 37 -11.51 -0.13 -2.02
N GLU A 38 -11.00 -1.14 -2.72
CA GLU A 38 -11.69 -2.40 -2.92
C GLU A 38 -10.90 -3.49 -2.20
N GLU A 39 -11.41 -4.72 -2.15
CA GLU A 39 -10.70 -5.79 -1.46
C GLU A 39 -9.31 -6.04 -2.01
N GLU A 40 -9.14 -5.85 -3.30
CA GLU A 40 -7.91 -6.23 -3.99
C GLU A 40 -7.05 -5.06 -4.40
N GLU A 41 -7.57 -3.83 -4.39
CA GLU A 41 -6.77 -2.70 -4.84
C GLU A 41 -7.20 -1.36 -4.26
N LEU A 42 -6.23 -0.47 -4.15
CA LEU A 42 -6.41 0.93 -3.78
C LEU A 42 -6.19 1.78 -5.01
N THR A 43 -7.14 2.66 -5.32
CA THR A 43 -7.01 3.62 -6.42
C THR A 43 -7.06 5.04 -5.87
N ILE A 44 -6.02 5.81 -6.14
CA ILE A 44 -5.97 7.24 -5.81
C ILE A 44 -6.09 8.01 -7.12
N VAL A 45 -7.14 8.81 -7.25
CA VAL A 45 -7.44 9.53 -8.49
C VAL A 45 -6.94 10.96 -8.40
N PHE A 46 -6.20 11.37 -9.40
CA PHE A 46 -5.73 12.75 -9.61
C PHE A 46 -6.44 13.36 -10.82
N ASP A 47 -6.13 14.60 -11.20
CA ASP A 47 -6.73 15.23 -12.36
C ASP A 47 -6.37 14.55 -13.68
N ASP A 48 -5.11 14.15 -13.80
CA ASP A 48 -4.54 13.68 -15.06
C ASP A 48 -4.25 12.18 -15.08
N SER A 49 -4.43 11.50 -13.96
CA SER A 49 -4.00 10.10 -13.84
C SER A 49 -4.59 9.46 -12.60
N ARG A 50 -4.37 8.15 -12.48
CA ARG A 50 -4.73 7.37 -11.32
C ARG A 50 -3.53 6.54 -10.89
N LEU A 51 -3.28 6.48 -9.59
CA LEU A 51 -2.30 5.57 -9.02
C LEU A 51 -3.05 4.37 -8.46
N VAL A 52 -2.75 3.19 -8.98
CA VAL A 52 -3.39 1.94 -8.55
C VAL A 52 -2.35 1.08 -7.85
N LEU A 53 -2.66 0.68 -6.62
CA LEU A 53 -1.77 -0.15 -5.81
C LEU A 53 -2.52 -1.42 -5.40
N TRP A 54 -1.86 -2.57 -5.53
CA TRP A 54 -2.48 -3.87 -5.18
C TRP A 54 -1.39 -4.84 -4.71
N ASP A 55 -1.84 -5.92 -4.06
CA ASP A 55 -0.93 -7.01 -3.69
C ASP A 55 -0.99 -8.07 -4.80
N ASP A 56 0.11 -8.21 -5.52
CA ASP A 56 0.23 -9.06 -6.70
C ASP A 56 0.68 -10.48 -6.38
N GLY A 57 0.76 -10.85 -5.12
CA GLY A 57 1.36 -12.10 -4.69
C GLY A 57 0.42 -13.29 -4.50
N GLN A 58 -0.83 -13.19 -4.91
CA GLN A 58 -1.84 -14.22 -4.65
C GLN A 58 -1.42 -15.59 -5.17
N SER A 59 -1.51 -16.61 -4.32
CA SER A 59 -1.36 -17.99 -4.69
C SER A 59 -2.61 -18.80 -4.31
N CYS A 60 -2.65 -20.08 -4.69
CA CYS A 60 -3.86 -20.89 -4.55
C CYS A 60 -4.31 -21.11 -3.10
N CYS A 61 -3.41 -21.00 -2.13
CA CYS A 61 -3.71 -21.36 -0.75
C CYS A 61 -3.60 -20.15 0.20
N GLU A 62 -3.71 -18.96 -0.36
CA GLU A 62 -3.66 -17.71 0.37
C GLU A 62 -4.92 -16.90 0.14
N LEU A 63 -5.32 -16.15 1.16
CA LEU A 63 -6.38 -15.15 1.03
C LEU A 63 -5.76 -13.79 1.31
N ARG A 64 -5.75 -12.93 0.32
CA ARG A 64 -5.19 -11.57 0.40
C ARG A 64 -6.28 -10.53 0.21
N TYR A 65 -6.29 -9.53 1.06
CA TYR A 65 -7.28 -8.46 0.98
C TYR A 65 -6.76 -7.20 1.67
N MET A 66 -7.38 -6.08 1.35
CA MET A 66 -7.05 -4.77 1.91
C MET A 66 -8.20 -4.27 2.76
N HIS A 67 -7.87 -3.55 3.81
CA HIS A 67 -8.84 -2.93 4.71
C HIS A 67 -8.29 -1.62 5.27
N THR A 68 -9.18 -0.70 5.60
CA THR A 68 -8.79 0.50 6.34
C THR A 68 -9.84 0.87 7.36
N ASP A 69 -9.38 1.40 8.48
CA ASP A 69 -10.25 2.02 9.49
C ASP A 69 -10.29 3.54 9.32
N ASP A 70 -9.49 4.08 8.42
CA ASP A 70 -9.42 5.52 8.19
C ASP A 70 -10.56 5.98 7.28
N LYS A 71 -11.01 7.20 7.50
CA LYS A 71 -12.02 7.81 6.66
C LYS A 71 -11.32 8.45 5.45
N LEU A 72 -11.32 7.73 4.33
CA LEU A 72 -10.56 8.12 3.15
C LEU A 72 -11.02 9.45 2.57
N SER A 73 -12.31 9.76 2.68
CA SER A 73 -12.84 11.02 2.17
C SER A 73 -12.23 12.27 2.84
N ASP A 74 -11.68 12.12 4.05
CA ASP A 74 -11.04 13.24 4.74
C ASP A 74 -9.76 13.70 4.03
N PHE A 75 -9.19 12.87 3.18
CA PHE A 75 -7.94 13.15 2.48
C PHE A 75 -8.13 13.68 1.06
N ILE A 76 -9.36 13.74 0.59
CA ILE A 76 -9.67 14.32 -0.71
C ILE A 76 -9.40 15.81 -0.67
N GLY A 77 -8.73 16.33 -1.70
CA GLY A 77 -8.29 17.72 -1.77
C GLY A 77 -6.89 17.94 -1.26
N SER A 78 -6.30 16.95 -0.59
CA SER A 78 -4.91 17.05 -0.13
C SER A 78 -3.95 16.67 -1.26
N GLU A 79 -2.68 16.93 -1.03
CA GLU A 79 -1.62 16.60 -1.97
C GLU A 79 -1.01 15.25 -1.62
N PHE A 80 -0.84 14.39 -2.60
CA PHE A 80 -0.17 13.10 -2.41
C PHE A 80 1.35 13.34 -2.26
N LEU A 81 1.94 12.84 -1.19
CA LEU A 81 3.36 13.05 -0.91
C LEU A 81 4.19 11.77 -1.02
N GLY A 82 3.57 10.62 -0.99
CA GLY A 82 4.30 9.37 -1.10
C GLY A 82 3.59 8.21 -0.43
N ALA A 83 4.24 7.06 -0.49
CA ALA A 83 3.75 5.83 0.12
C ALA A 83 4.93 5.04 0.66
N GLU A 84 4.70 4.32 1.75
CA GLU A 84 5.69 3.41 2.31
C GLU A 84 5.00 2.17 2.83
N ILE A 85 5.77 1.12 3.03
CA ILE A 85 5.29 -0.14 3.56
C ILE A 85 5.95 -0.35 4.92
N ARG A 86 5.16 -0.83 5.89
CA ARG A 86 5.66 -1.21 7.21
C ARG A 86 5.11 -2.58 7.57
N ASP A 87 5.92 -3.39 8.19
CA ASP A 87 5.48 -4.70 8.64
C ASP A 87 4.49 -4.54 9.79
N GLY A 88 3.45 -5.36 9.75
CA GLY A 88 2.48 -5.46 10.83
C GLY A 88 2.68 -6.74 11.62
N PRO A 89 1.85 -6.95 12.63
CA PRO A 89 1.92 -8.16 13.43
C PRO A 89 1.41 -9.36 12.65
N ASP A 90 2.00 -10.52 12.96
CA ASP A 90 1.50 -11.81 12.49
C ASP A 90 0.74 -12.47 13.62
N GLU A 91 -0.38 -13.11 13.29
CA GLU A 91 -1.17 -13.87 14.24
C GLU A 91 -1.24 -15.32 13.77
N GLU A 92 -0.99 -16.24 14.68
CA GLU A 92 -1.05 -17.66 14.38
C GLU A 92 -2.03 -18.32 15.35
N ASP A 93 -2.95 -19.11 14.82
CA ASP A 93 -3.92 -19.79 15.64
C ASP A 93 -3.42 -21.18 16.07
N GLU A 94 -4.25 -21.92 16.84
CA GLU A 94 -3.88 -23.23 17.36
C GLU A 94 -3.73 -24.30 16.28
N TYR A 95 -4.17 -24.03 15.06
CA TYR A 95 -4.09 -24.94 13.93
C TYR A 95 -2.95 -24.57 12.97
N SER A 96 -2.11 -23.64 13.38
CA SER A 96 -0.99 -23.12 12.59
C SER A 96 -1.45 -22.34 11.34
N ASP A 97 -2.68 -21.86 11.31
CA ASP A 97 -3.09 -20.89 10.32
C ASP A 97 -2.54 -19.53 10.71
N VAL A 98 -2.02 -18.81 9.75
CA VAL A 98 -1.32 -17.55 9.95
C VAL A 98 -2.09 -16.43 9.29
N LYS A 99 -2.24 -15.32 10.00
CA LYS A 99 -2.75 -14.06 9.44
C LYS A 99 -1.64 -13.04 9.52
N GLU A 100 -1.02 -12.78 8.39
CA GLU A 100 -0.01 -11.73 8.29
C GLU A 100 -0.64 -10.40 7.97
N SER A 101 -0.02 -9.32 8.40
CA SER A 101 -0.45 -7.99 8.02
C SER A 101 0.76 -7.14 7.63
N GLN A 102 0.52 -6.22 6.71
CA GLN A 102 1.51 -5.24 6.28
C GLN A 102 0.77 -3.92 6.05
N PHE A 103 1.33 -2.84 6.54
CA PHE A 103 0.73 -1.52 6.42
C PHE A 103 1.26 -0.81 5.19
N LEU A 104 0.33 -0.36 4.35
CA LEU A 104 0.62 0.56 3.26
C LEU A 104 0.22 1.95 3.75
N VAL A 105 1.21 2.78 4.04
CA VAL A 105 1.00 4.11 4.62
C VAL A 105 1.10 5.14 3.51
N ILE A 106 0.03 5.91 3.35
CA ILE A 106 -0.03 6.96 2.33
C ILE A 106 0.15 8.31 3.01
N ASP A 107 1.17 9.05 2.56
CA ASP A 107 1.47 10.38 3.05
C ASP A 107 0.74 11.43 2.23
N THR A 108 0.08 12.35 2.91
CA THR A 108 -0.56 13.49 2.26
C THR A 108 -0.19 14.79 2.98
N SER A 109 -0.51 15.91 2.36
CA SER A 109 -0.22 17.22 2.93
C SER A 109 -0.97 17.53 4.23
N ILE A 110 -1.99 16.73 4.57
CA ILE A 110 -2.76 16.94 5.79
C ILE A 110 -2.63 15.79 6.78
N GLY A 111 -1.80 14.80 6.48
CA GLY A 111 -1.56 13.66 7.37
C GLY A 111 -1.48 12.37 6.59
N GLN A 112 -1.47 11.27 7.30
CA GLN A 112 -1.32 9.93 6.73
C GLN A 112 -2.62 9.15 6.86
N PHE A 113 -2.89 8.27 5.88
CA PHE A 113 -3.87 7.20 6.09
C PHE A 113 -3.20 5.86 5.81
N THR A 114 -3.73 4.82 6.41
CA THR A 114 -3.12 3.49 6.36
C THR A 114 -4.10 2.49 5.81
N ILE A 115 -3.62 1.73 4.82
CA ILE A 115 -4.33 0.57 4.29
C ILE A 115 -3.63 -0.65 4.88
N VAL A 116 -4.38 -1.55 5.46
CA VAL A 116 -3.83 -2.80 5.99
C VAL A 116 -3.98 -3.87 4.93
N ASN A 117 -2.88 -4.49 4.56
CA ASN A 117 -2.88 -5.65 3.68
C ASN A 117 -2.82 -6.89 4.54
N TYR A 118 -3.75 -7.81 4.32
CA TYR A 118 -3.79 -9.08 5.03
C TYR A 118 -3.48 -10.23 4.09
N ASN A 119 -2.82 -11.23 4.63
CA ASN A 119 -2.58 -12.50 3.94
C ASN A 119 -2.83 -13.63 4.93
N GLU A 120 -3.89 -14.40 4.70
CA GLU A 120 -4.22 -15.55 5.54
C GLU A 120 -3.80 -16.82 4.81
N HIS A 121 -3.01 -17.65 5.48
CA HIS A 121 -2.45 -18.87 4.88
C HIS A 121 -2.15 -19.91 5.96
N ASN A 122 -1.67 -21.08 5.51
CA ASN A 122 -1.45 -22.22 6.41
C ASN A 122 -0.02 -22.34 6.92
N GLY A 123 0.79 -21.31 6.78
CA GLY A 123 2.17 -21.30 7.25
C GLY A 123 3.21 -21.64 6.18
N TYR A 124 2.80 -22.15 5.03
CA TYR A 124 3.72 -22.48 3.93
C TYR A 124 3.94 -21.30 2.97
N TYR A 125 3.00 -20.39 2.94
CA TYR A 125 3.00 -19.24 2.05
C TYR A 125 3.23 -18.01 2.89
N GLY A 126 3.14 -16.86 2.28
CA GLY A 126 3.25 -15.64 3.06
C GLY A 126 3.87 -14.51 2.28
N GLY A 127 4.04 -13.40 2.99
CA GLY A 127 4.61 -12.20 2.42
C GLY A 127 3.60 -11.42 1.61
N PHE A 128 4.07 -10.31 1.07
CA PHE A 128 3.26 -9.35 0.32
C PHE A 128 4.07 -8.89 -0.88
N ALA A 129 3.39 -8.58 -1.95
CA ALA A 129 4.03 -8.10 -3.17
C ALA A 129 3.24 -6.90 -3.71
N ILE A 130 3.34 -5.78 -3.00
CA ILE A 130 2.62 -4.57 -3.40
C ILE A 130 3.22 -4.02 -4.68
N ALA A 131 2.38 -3.91 -5.70
CA ALA A 131 2.72 -3.38 -7.01
C ALA A 131 1.89 -2.15 -7.29
N GLY A 132 2.33 -1.34 -8.24
CA GLY A 132 1.63 -0.12 -8.60
C GLY A 132 1.74 0.21 -10.08
N ARG A 133 0.73 0.92 -10.58
CA ARG A 133 0.73 1.43 -11.95
C ARG A 133 -0.01 2.75 -12.02
N ILE A 134 0.31 3.49 -13.08
CA ILE A 134 -0.46 4.68 -13.47
C ILE A 134 -1.48 4.23 -14.50
N ALA A 135 -2.73 4.63 -14.30
CA ALA A 135 -3.82 4.28 -15.21
C ALA A 135 -4.49 5.53 -15.76
#